data_2124ddd9d4969b098ececf16f338ea71
#
_entry.id   2124ddd9d4969b098ececf16f338ea71
#
_cell.length_a   1.000
_cell.length_b   1.000
_cell.length_c   1.000
_cell.angle_alpha   90.00
_cell.angle_beta   90.00
_cell.angle_gamma   90.00
#
_symmetry.space_group_name_H-M   'P 1'
#
loop_
_entity.id
_entity.type
_entity.pdbx_description
1 polymer ?
#
loop_
_entity_poly.entity_id
_entity_poly.type
_entity_poly.pdbx_seq_one_letter_code
_entity_poly.pdbx_strand_id
1 'polypeptide(L)'
;MSKREQHFQLPNDVEHYLAALAKLYAQEGERQKLEVIVNAQVRVHEAWTYDDYEGTFGHALYLTVPETLYLSVVKERRAVQNAIAADLNKIHNVRNEFIAEVLLEMEKVQDRDWRTESGVLHSRQRVISSTTADRIWGDDGYRMFLSHKAEVKKNAAELKEALAVFGVSCFVAHQDIPPTKEWQDEIENALASMDAFVALLTERFHDSMWTDQEVGYALARGVSMIAVKLGKDPYGFIGKFQALACGWEEAPVALVKLLVKQPRMLDAYITALPKCMTFEQGNTLAQVLPSIESVTEEQAQELVSAFNHNSQLQGSFGFNGARPYMYGDGLATHLSRATGEEYVMTASGQIKIKKR
;
A
#
# COMPACT_ATOMS: atom_id res chain seq x y z
N MET A 1 56.67 7.23 -5.49
CA MET A 1 56.09 6.49 -6.65
C MET A 1 54.65 6.90 -6.79
N SER A 2 54.33 7.60 -7.90
CA SER A 2 52.96 8.04 -8.23
C SER A 2 52.09 6.80 -8.39
N LYS A 3 50.97 6.71 -7.63
CA LYS A 3 49.90 5.75 -7.90
C LYS A 3 49.31 6.15 -9.28
N ARG A 4 49.71 5.41 -10.34
CA ARG A 4 48.95 5.45 -11.60
C ARG A 4 47.53 5.00 -11.28
N GLU A 5 46.53 5.82 -11.54
CA GLU A 5 45.11 5.40 -11.53
C GLU A 5 45.00 4.23 -12.50
N GLN A 6 44.72 3.07 -11.99
CA GLN A 6 44.56 1.86 -12.75
C GLN A 6 43.14 1.88 -13.31
N HIS A 7 42.99 2.03 -14.61
CA HIS A 7 41.71 1.97 -15.29
C HIS A 7 41.40 0.53 -15.66
N PHE A 8 40.42 -0.05 -15.03
CA PHE A 8 39.89 -1.36 -15.37
C PHE A 8 38.83 -1.25 -16.48
N GLN A 9 38.87 -2.15 -17.46
CA GLN A 9 37.93 -2.18 -18.55
C GLN A 9 36.68 -3.02 -18.19
N LEU A 10 36.87 -4.20 -17.59
CA LEU A 10 35.78 -5.13 -17.31
C LEU A 10 34.72 -4.54 -16.37
N PRO A 11 35.04 -3.81 -15.29
CA PRO A 11 34.04 -3.11 -14.48
C PRO A 11 33.19 -2.11 -15.27
N ASN A 12 33.77 -1.38 -16.21
CA ASN A 12 33.06 -0.41 -17.01
C ASN A 12 32.13 -1.06 -18.06
N ASP A 13 32.48 -2.24 -18.55
CA ASP A 13 31.75 -2.96 -19.59
C ASP A 13 30.82 -4.05 -19.05
N VAL A 14 30.75 -4.26 -17.74
CA VAL A 14 30.05 -5.40 -17.11
C VAL A 14 28.57 -5.47 -17.47
N GLU A 15 27.89 -4.33 -17.59
CA GLU A 15 26.47 -4.27 -17.98
C GLU A 15 26.27 -4.78 -19.41
N HIS A 16 27.20 -4.51 -20.31
CA HIS A 16 27.17 -5.04 -21.67
C HIS A 16 27.27 -6.58 -21.67
N TYR A 17 28.15 -7.13 -20.88
CA TYR A 17 28.32 -8.59 -20.78
C TYR A 17 27.15 -9.25 -20.07
N LEU A 18 26.55 -8.62 -19.05
CA LEU A 18 25.35 -9.10 -18.40
C LEU A 18 24.15 -9.10 -19.37
N ALA A 19 24.01 -8.08 -20.21
CA ALA A 19 22.97 -8.05 -21.23
C ALA A 19 23.14 -9.17 -22.29
N ALA A 20 24.38 -9.47 -22.67
CA ALA A 20 24.67 -10.60 -23.54
C ALA A 20 24.36 -11.95 -22.89
N LEU A 21 24.73 -12.09 -21.60
CA LEU A 21 24.46 -13.28 -20.81
C LEU A 21 22.96 -13.50 -20.59
N ALA A 22 22.18 -12.45 -20.40
CA ALA A 22 20.71 -12.52 -20.30
C ALA A 22 20.08 -13.12 -21.57
N LYS A 23 20.57 -12.71 -22.76
CA LYS A 23 20.10 -13.28 -24.03
C LYS A 23 20.47 -14.76 -24.16
N LEU A 24 21.68 -15.13 -23.74
CA LEU A 24 22.13 -16.51 -23.73
C LEU A 24 21.24 -17.38 -22.81
N TYR A 25 21.01 -16.96 -21.59
CA TYR A 25 20.15 -17.68 -20.63
C TYR A 25 18.70 -17.79 -21.09
N ALA A 26 18.19 -16.77 -21.79
CA ALA A 26 16.87 -16.84 -22.39
C ALA A 26 16.79 -17.91 -23.50
N GLN A 27 17.83 -18.07 -24.32
CA GLN A 27 17.90 -19.09 -25.36
C GLN A 27 18.10 -20.49 -24.80
N GLU A 28 18.87 -20.64 -23.74
CA GLU A 28 19.15 -21.94 -23.11
C GLU A 28 18.05 -22.40 -22.12
N GLY A 29 17.06 -21.55 -21.82
CA GLY A 29 16.01 -21.85 -20.86
C GLY A 29 16.45 -21.80 -19.38
N GLU A 30 17.58 -21.17 -19.10
CA GLU A 30 18.17 -21.01 -17.77
C GLU A 30 17.44 -19.94 -16.95
N ARG A 31 16.19 -20.18 -16.68
CA ARG A 31 15.24 -19.19 -16.15
C ARG A 31 15.70 -18.57 -14.83
N GLN A 32 16.18 -19.40 -13.89
CA GLN A 32 16.57 -18.92 -12.55
C GLN A 32 17.75 -17.94 -12.63
N LYS A 33 18.78 -18.24 -13.43
CA LYS A 33 19.93 -17.36 -13.63
C LYS A 33 19.54 -16.08 -14.37
N LEU A 34 18.66 -16.20 -15.37
CA LEU A 34 18.12 -15.06 -16.10
C LEU A 34 17.37 -14.12 -15.16
N GLU A 35 16.45 -14.64 -14.34
CA GLU A 35 15.70 -13.84 -13.37
C GLU A 35 16.62 -13.10 -12.39
N VAL A 36 17.70 -13.75 -11.94
CA VAL A 36 18.69 -13.12 -11.05
C VAL A 36 19.36 -11.93 -11.73
N ILE A 37 19.98 -12.10 -12.90
CA ILE A 37 20.75 -11.02 -13.51
C ILE A 37 19.88 -9.87 -14.01
N VAL A 38 18.67 -10.17 -14.53
CA VAL A 38 17.76 -9.16 -15.06
C VAL A 38 17.12 -8.31 -13.96
N ASN A 39 16.93 -8.87 -12.77
CA ASN A 39 16.33 -8.18 -11.63
C ASN A 39 17.37 -7.62 -10.64
N ALA A 40 18.66 -7.85 -10.84
CA ALA A 40 19.68 -7.37 -9.92
C ALA A 40 20.10 -5.92 -10.20
N GLN A 41 20.38 -5.17 -9.14
CA GLN A 41 21.25 -3.99 -9.20
C GLN A 41 22.69 -4.45 -9.17
N VAL A 42 23.50 -3.92 -10.07
CA VAL A 42 24.89 -4.35 -10.25
C VAL A 42 25.84 -3.35 -9.60
N ARG A 43 26.77 -3.87 -8.80
CA ARG A 43 27.88 -3.10 -8.25
C ARG A 43 29.15 -3.92 -8.39
N VAL A 44 30.21 -3.32 -8.88
CA VAL A 44 31.50 -3.98 -9.06
C VAL A 44 32.47 -3.47 -8.00
N HIS A 45 33.19 -4.40 -7.37
CA HIS A 45 34.38 -4.07 -6.58
C HIS A 45 35.58 -4.28 -7.49
N GLU A 46 36.21 -3.19 -7.85
CA GLU A 46 37.35 -3.15 -8.74
C GLU A 46 38.60 -3.83 -8.19
N ALA A 47 39.43 -4.36 -8.19
CA ALA A 47 40.61 -4.87 -7.50
C ALA A 47 40.26 -5.70 -6.24
N TRP A 48 39.36 -6.68 -6.37
CA TRP A 48 38.98 -7.61 -5.31
C TRP A 48 40.16 -8.56 -4.95
N THR A 49 40.78 -9.09 -6.00
CA THR A 49 41.98 -9.97 -5.85
C THR A 49 42.98 -9.62 -6.94
N TYR A 50 44.25 -9.98 -6.70
CA TYR A 50 45.32 -9.87 -7.66
C TYR A 50 46.13 -11.15 -7.67
N ASP A 51 46.33 -11.71 -8.85
CA ASP A 51 47.22 -12.85 -9.05
C ASP A 51 48.61 -12.36 -9.51
N ASP A 52 49.57 -12.39 -8.59
CA ASP A 52 50.97 -11.96 -8.84
C ASP A 52 51.67 -12.80 -9.91
N TYR A 53 51.26 -14.06 -10.08
CA TYR A 53 51.90 -15.00 -11.00
C TYR A 53 51.47 -14.77 -12.44
N GLU A 54 50.19 -14.53 -12.66
CA GLU A 54 49.61 -14.27 -13.99
C GLU A 54 49.49 -12.78 -14.31
N GLY A 55 49.64 -11.91 -13.32
CA GLY A 55 49.48 -10.47 -13.48
C GLY A 55 48.03 -10.07 -13.78
N THR A 56 47.04 -10.81 -13.24
CA THR A 56 45.62 -10.62 -13.51
C THR A 56 44.86 -10.05 -12.33
N PHE A 57 43.87 -9.20 -12.60
CA PHE A 57 43.00 -8.60 -11.59
C PHE A 57 41.66 -9.30 -11.54
N GLY A 58 41.27 -9.77 -10.39
CA GLY A 58 39.97 -10.31 -10.13
C GLY A 58 39.02 -9.28 -9.54
N HIS A 59 37.79 -9.16 -10.11
CA HIS A 59 36.76 -8.28 -9.67
C HIS A 59 35.65 -9.07 -8.93
N ALA A 60 35.03 -8.47 -7.91
CA ALA A 60 33.81 -9.02 -7.31
C ALA A 60 32.60 -8.29 -7.84
N LEU A 61 31.59 -9.05 -8.27
CA LEU A 61 30.33 -8.56 -8.78
C LEU A 61 29.23 -8.77 -7.74
N TYR A 62 28.65 -7.71 -7.25
CA TYR A 62 27.52 -7.74 -6.34
C TYR A 62 26.23 -7.60 -7.13
N LEU A 63 25.33 -8.56 -6.98
CA LEU A 63 24.02 -8.61 -7.58
C LEU A 63 22.95 -8.47 -6.50
N THR A 64 22.44 -7.26 -6.30
CA THR A 64 21.39 -7.00 -5.32
C THR A 64 20.02 -7.22 -5.95
N VAL A 65 19.25 -8.19 -5.46
CA VAL A 65 17.97 -8.60 -6.01
C VAL A 65 16.80 -8.39 -5.03
N PRO A 66 15.55 -8.32 -5.50
CA PRO A 66 14.38 -8.27 -4.63
C PRO A 66 14.35 -9.43 -3.63
N GLU A 67 13.81 -9.18 -2.44
CA GLU A 67 13.73 -10.18 -1.36
C GLU A 67 13.06 -11.47 -1.84
N THR A 68 11.95 -11.39 -2.55
CA THR A 68 11.21 -12.55 -3.07
C THR A 68 12.06 -13.41 -3.99
N LEU A 69 12.84 -12.78 -4.88
CA LEU A 69 13.75 -13.50 -5.77
C LEU A 69 14.95 -14.07 -5.00
N TYR A 70 15.53 -13.30 -4.08
CA TYR A 70 16.63 -13.78 -3.24
C TYR A 70 16.22 -15.03 -2.46
N LEU A 71 15.03 -15.03 -1.84
CA LEU A 71 14.53 -16.16 -1.08
C LEU A 71 14.24 -17.39 -1.96
N SER A 72 13.81 -17.19 -3.20
CA SER A 72 13.58 -18.30 -4.14
C SER A 72 14.85 -19.05 -4.52
N VAL A 73 15.99 -18.35 -4.54
CA VAL A 73 17.28 -18.92 -4.94
C VAL A 73 18.22 -19.20 -3.78
N VAL A 74 17.88 -18.87 -2.55
CA VAL A 74 18.77 -18.88 -1.38
C VAL A 74 19.42 -20.25 -1.11
N LYS A 75 18.69 -21.34 -1.36
CA LYS A 75 19.19 -22.72 -1.16
C LYS A 75 20.29 -23.08 -2.16
N GLU A 76 20.22 -22.57 -3.38
CA GLU A 76 21.13 -22.84 -4.49
C GLU A 76 22.06 -21.65 -4.77
N ARG A 77 22.02 -20.62 -3.88
CA ARG A 77 22.71 -19.35 -4.08
C ARG A 77 24.15 -19.49 -4.55
N ARG A 78 24.95 -20.34 -3.90
CA ARG A 78 26.36 -20.54 -4.27
C ARG A 78 26.52 -21.14 -5.66
N ALA A 79 25.65 -22.08 -6.04
CA ALA A 79 25.69 -22.67 -7.37
C ALA A 79 25.36 -21.64 -8.44
N VAL A 80 24.33 -20.82 -8.22
CA VAL A 80 23.92 -19.73 -9.12
C VAL A 80 25.04 -18.68 -9.23
N GLN A 81 25.65 -18.26 -8.11
CA GLN A 81 26.76 -17.30 -8.09
C GLN A 81 27.96 -17.81 -8.89
N ASN A 82 28.37 -19.05 -8.66
CA ASN A 82 29.52 -19.66 -9.33
C ASN A 82 29.26 -19.85 -10.83
N ALA A 83 28.03 -20.25 -11.22
CA ALA A 83 27.66 -20.39 -12.62
C ALA A 83 27.71 -19.05 -13.35
N ILE A 84 27.12 -17.99 -12.77
CA ILE A 84 27.14 -16.65 -13.37
C ILE A 84 28.60 -16.14 -13.52
N ALA A 85 29.45 -16.32 -12.50
CA ALA A 85 30.85 -15.93 -12.58
C ALA A 85 31.59 -16.67 -13.71
N ALA A 86 31.40 -17.99 -13.80
CA ALA A 86 32.01 -18.82 -14.84
C ALA A 86 31.55 -18.44 -16.25
N ASP A 87 30.25 -18.15 -16.41
CA ASP A 87 29.70 -17.83 -17.71
C ASP A 87 30.07 -16.40 -18.16
N LEU A 88 30.16 -15.44 -17.24
CA LEU A 88 30.72 -14.10 -17.54
C LEU A 88 32.18 -14.21 -18.01
N ASN A 89 32.99 -15.02 -17.33
CA ASN A 89 34.39 -15.23 -17.73
C ASN A 89 34.56 -15.93 -19.10
N LYS A 90 33.54 -16.62 -19.59
CA LYS A 90 33.56 -17.18 -20.95
C LYS A 90 33.15 -16.13 -22.01
N ILE A 91 32.32 -15.16 -21.66
CA ILE A 91 31.76 -14.19 -22.60
C ILE A 91 32.68 -12.99 -22.81
N HIS A 92 33.27 -12.45 -21.72
CA HIS A 92 34.14 -11.29 -21.85
C HIS A 92 35.48 -11.65 -22.51
N ASN A 93 36.07 -10.66 -23.18
CA ASN A 93 37.35 -10.78 -23.87
C ASN A 93 38.41 -9.79 -23.35
N VAL A 94 38.19 -9.21 -22.18
CA VAL A 94 39.12 -8.27 -21.55
C VAL A 94 40.34 -9.05 -21.07
N ARG A 95 41.52 -8.54 -21.38
CA ARG A 95 42.78 -9.19 -21.00
C ARG A 95 43.19 -8.75 -19.60
N ASN A 96 43.80 -9.67 -18.85
CA ASN A 96 44.34 -9.47 -17.50
C ASN A 96 43.32 -9.07 -16.45
N GLU A 97 42.05 -9.28 -16.75
CA GLU A 97 40.92 -9.05 -15.82
C GLU A 97 39.94 -10.24 -15.87
N PHE A 98 39.36 -10.59 -14.71
CA PHE A 98 38.35 -11.65 -14.61
C PHE A 98 37.37 -11.38 -13.49
N ILE A 99 36.19 -12.02 -13.53
CA ILE A 99 35.26 -12.04 -12.41
C ILE A 99 35.67 -13.14 -11.45
N ALA A 100 36.22 -12.74 -10.32
CA ALA A 100 36.69 -13.64 -9.27
C ALA A 100 35.53 -14.23 -8.47
N GLU A 101 34.51 -13.40 -8.21
CA GLU A 101 33.38 -13.80 -7.38
C GLU A 101 32.12 -13.03 -7.77
N VAL A 102 30.96 -13.72 -7.74
CA VAL A 102 29.64 -13.10 -7.81
C VAL A 102 28.96 -13.28 -6.46
N LEU A 103 28.51 -12.18 -5.89
CA LEU A 103 27.85 -12.10 -4.59
C LEU A 103 26.40 -11.69 -4.76
N LEU A 104 25.47 -12.55 -4.38
CA LEU A 104 24.05 -12.26 -4.43
C LEU A 104 23.61 -11.66 -3.10
N GLU A 105 23.09 -10.44 -3.14
CA GLU A 105 22.60 -9.68 -2.00
C GLU A 105 21.08 -9.43 -2.11
N MET A 106 20.45 -9.32 -0.95
CA MET A 106 19.03 -8.93 -0.89
C MET A 106 18.90 -7.41 -0.93
N GLU A 107 18.01 -6.91 -1.77
CA GLU A 107 17.81 -5.48 -2.00
C GLU A 107 17.23 -4.74 -0.79
N LYS A 108 17.75 -3.54 -0.57
CA LYS A 108 17.19 -2.60 0.42
C LYS A 108 16.53 -1.37 -0.21
N VAL A 109 16.78 -1.07 -1.49
CA VAL A 109 16.28 0.13 -2.21
C VAL A 109 15.97 -0.20 -3.67
N GLN A 110 15.10 0.58 -4.32
CA GLN A 110 14.59 0.34 -5.67
C GLN A 110 15.22 1.25 -6.71
N ASP A 111 15.68 0.69 -7.85
CA ASP A 111 15.98 1.44 -9.06
C ASP A 111 15.61 0.68 -10.35
N ARG A 112 15.22 1.43 -11.41
CA ARG A 112 14.87 0.90 -12.73
C ARG A 112 15.98 1.21 -13.74
N ASP A 113 16.33 0.22 -14.53
CA ASP A 113 17.31 0.34 -15.59
C ASP A 113 16.95 -0.54 -16.82
N TRP A 114 17.93 -0.85 -17.67
CA TRP A 114 17.78 -1.68 -18.86
C TRP A 114 17.08 -3.03 -18.65
N ARG A 115 17.01 -3.51 -17.41
CA ARG A 115 16.37 -4.80 -17.08
C ARG A 115 14.88 -4.79 -17.37
N THR A 116 14.23 -3.63 -17.33
CA THR A 116 12.80 -3.50 -17.69
C THR A 116 12.52 -3.87 -19.13
N GLU A 117 13.49 -3.69 -20.02
CA GLU A 117 13.40 -4.01 -21.45
C GLU A 117 13.47 -5.52 -21.72
N SER A 118 13.99 -6.29 -20.79
CA SER A 118 14.09 -7.75 -20.91
C SER A 118 12.74 -8.49 -20.84
N GLY A 119 11.70 -7.85 -20.27
CA GLY A 119 10.37 -8.46 -20.07
C GLY A 119 10.32 -9.58 -19.01
N VAL A 120 11.41 -9.77 -18.21
CA VAL A 120 11.52 -10.86 -17.21
C VAL A 120 11.68 -10.30 -15.79
N LEU A 121 11.10 -9.16 -15.52
CA LEU A 121 11.14 -8.55 -14.20
C LEU A 121 10.13 -9.23 -13.25
N HIS A 122 10.59 -9.55 -12.05
CA HIS A 122 9.66 -9.88 -10.98
C HIS A 122 8.80 -8.66 -10.63
N SER A 123 7.50 -8.90 -10.51
CA SER A 123 6.60 -7.88 -9.99
C SER A 123 6.98 -7.56 -8.55
N ARG A 124 7.42 -6.34 -8.31
CA ARG A 124 7.81 -5.88 -6.97
C ARG A 124 6.59 -5.31 -6.27
N GLN A 125 6.38 -5.72 -5.02
CA GLN A 125 5.47 -4.99 -4.18
C GLN A 125 6.10 -3.62 -3.89
N ARG A 126 5.43 -2.55 -4.34
CA ARG A 126 5.93 -1.18 -4.15
C ARG A 126 5.93 -0.83 -2.66
N VAL A 127 7.10 -0.63 -2.08
CA VAL A 127 7.24 -0.14 -0.70
C VAL A 127 7.22 1.38 -0.73
N ILE A 128 6.27 1.96 -0.02
CA ILE A 128 6.07 3.41 0.04
C ILE A 128 6.73 3.94 1.31
N SER A 129 7.56 4.98 1.19
CA SER A 129 8.12 5.66 2.36
C SER A 129 7.02 6.34 3.17
N SER A 130 7.21 6.48 4.49
CA SER A 130 6.27 7.22 5.34
C SER A 130 6.01 8.62 4.80
N THR A 131 7.05 9.35 4.42
CA THR A 131 6.95 10.70 3.85
C THR A 131 6.10 10.77 2.58
N THR A 132 6.18 9.77 1.71
CA THR A 132 5.32 9.68 0.52
C THR A 132 3.88 9.35 0.89
N ALA A 133 3.69 8.44 1.84
CA ALA A 133 2.37 8.10 2.34
C ALA A 133 1.69 9.30 3.01
N ASP A 134 2.40 10.02 3.89
CA ASP A 134 1.88 11.20 4.59
C ASP A 134 1.51 12.33 3.61
N ARG A 135 2.28 12.50 2.54
CA ARG A 135 1.95 13.46 1.47
C ARG A 135 0.65 13.10 0.73
N ILE A 136 0.39 11.82 0.50
CA ILE A 136 -0.80 11.34 -0.24
C ILE A 136 -2.04 11.35 0.66
N TRP A 137 -1.89 10.85 1.88
CA TRP A 137 -3.01 10.57 2.77
C TRP A 137 -3.21 11.60 3.89
N GLY A 138 -2.22 12.46 4.16
CA GLY A 138 -2.18 13.26 5.36
C GLY A 138 -1.86 12.41 6.60
N ASP A 139 -2.02 13.02 7.78
CA ASP A 139 -1.71 12.37 9.05
C ASP A 139 -2.83 11.42 9.49
N ASP A 140 -2.46 10.23 9.93
CA ASP A 140 -3.22 9.25 10.73
C ASP A 140 -4.63 8.80 10.27
N GLY A 141 -5.08 9.14 9.06
CA GLY A 141 -6.38 8.69 8.55
C GLY A 141 -6.38 7.24 8.05
N TYR A 142 -7.58 6.61 8.01
CA TYR A 142 -7.79 5.36 7.29
C TYR A 142 -7.74 5.62 5.78
N ARG A 143 -6.84 4.95 5.08
CA ARG A 143 -6.46 5.24 3.70
C ARG A 143 -7.39 4.54 2.71
N MET A 144 -8.25 5.30 2.05
CA MET A 144 -9.25 4.77 1.12
C MET A 144 -9.03 5.29 -0.30
N PHE A 145 -8.85 4.38 -1.24
CA PHE A 145 -8.79 4.72 -2.66
C PHE A 145 -10.19 4.69 -3.27
N LEU A 146 -10.66 5.82 -3.82
CA LEU A 146 -11.94 5.94 -4.51
C LEU A 146 -11.74 5.84 -6.03
N SER A 147 -11.95 4.66 -6.60
CA SER A 147 -11.92 4.45 -8.04
C SER A 147 -13.25 4.88 -8.67
N HIS A 148 -13.16 5.79 -9.62
CA HIS A 148 -14.32 6.38 -10.28
C HIS A 148 -13.99 6.85 -11.69
N LYS A 149 -15.02 7.05 -12.50
CA LYS A 149 -14.89 7.70 -13.80
C LYS A 149 -14.96 9.22 -13.69
N ALA A 150 -14.28 9.94 -14.58
CA ALA A 150 -14.19 11.40 -14.57
C ALA A 150 -15.56 12.12 -14.51
N GLU A 151 -16.59 11.52 -15.09
CA GLU A 151 -17.97 12.08 -15.12
C GLU A 151 -18.58 12.31 -13.73
N VAL A 152 -18.14 11.53 -12.70
CA VAL A 152 -18.62 11.64 -11.32
C VAL A 152 -17.57 12.23 -10.36
N LYS A 153 -16.58 12.91 -10.89
CA LYS A 153 -15.49 13.52 -10.09
C LYS A 153 -16.00 14.42 -8.96
N LYS A 154 -17.04 15.22 -9.23
CA LYS A 154 -17.65 16.11 -8.24
C LYS A 154 -18.25 15.30 -7.09
N ASN A 155 -19.03 14.28 -7.40
CA ASN A 155 -19.64 13.41 -6.40
C ASN A 155 -18.57 12.64 -5.59
N ALA A 156 -17.50 12.19 -6.24
CA ALA A 156 -16.38 11.53 -5.56
C ALA A 156 -15.63 12.49 -4.62
N ALA A 157 -15.50 13.76 -4.98
CA ALA A 157 -14.92 14.78 -4.12
C ALA A 157 -15.82 15.08 -2.90
N GLU A 158 -17.15 15.21 -3.11
CA GLU A 158 -18.12 15.37 -2.03
C GLU A 158 -18.13 14.15 -1.08
N LEU A 159 -18.05 12.94 -1.63
CA LEU A 159 -17.91 11.71 -0.86
C LEU A 159 -16.63 11.70 -0.02
N LYS A 160 -15.50 12.14 -0.58
CA LYS A 160 -14.22 12.30 0.14
C LYS A 160 -14.36 13.21 1.35
N GLU A 161 -14.98 14.40 1.17
CA GLU A 161 -15.19 15.35 2.27
C GLU A 161 -16.11 14.77 3.36
N ALA A 162 -17.16 14.07 2.96
CA ALA A 162 -18.08 13.42 3.90
C ALA A 162 -17.39 12.27 4.67
N LEU A 163 -16.50 11.51 4.05
CA LEU A 163 -15.72 10.45 4.67
C LEU A 163 -14.64 10.99 5.62
N ALA A 164 -14.09 12.17 5.36
CA ALA A 164 -13.09 12.79 6.22
C ALA A 164 -13.59 13.02 7.65
N VAL A 165 -14.89 13.27 7.82
CA VAL A 165 -15.55 13.42 9.13
C VAL A 165 -15.36 12.17 10.01
N PHE A 166 -15.27 11.00 9.41
CA PHE A 166 -15.05 9.71 10.08
C PHE A 166 -13.58 9.32 10.25
N GLY A 167 -12.64 10.21 9.94
CA GLY A 167 -11.21 9.91 9.98
C GLY A 167 -10.69 9.13 8.76
N VAL A 168 -11.43 9.16 7.65
CA VAL A 168 -11.00 8.50 6.41
C VAL A 168 -10.29 9.50 5.51
N SER A 169 -9.05 9.19 5.14
CA SER A 169 -8.29 9.91 4.12
C SER A 169 -8.54 9.26 2.75
N CYS A 170 -9.20 9.98 1.86
CA CYS A 170 -9.51 9.47 0.53
C CYS A 170 -8.56 9.98 -0.54
N PHE A 171 -8.09 9.09 -1.39
CA PHE A 171 -7.46 9.42 -2.67
C PHE A 171 -8.50 9.33 -3.79
N VAL A 172 -8.63 10.42 -4.55
CA VAL A 172 -9.52 10.56 -5.70
C VAL A 172 -8.64 10.83 -6.92
N ALA A 173 -8.55 9.87 -7.83
CA ALA A 173 -7.73 10.02 -9.02
C ALA A 173 -8.24 11.13 -9.93
N HIS A 174 -7.38 12.08 -10.30
CA HIS A 174 -7.74 13.19 -11.19
C HIS A 174 -7.46 12.81 -12.65
N GLN A 175 -8.46 12.33 -13.37
CA GLN A 175 -8.32 11.93 -14.78
C GLN A 175 -8.24 13.12 -15.78
N ASP A 176 -8.47 14.36 -15.33
CA ASP A 176 -8.49 15.54 -16.20
C ASP A 176 -7.10 16.15 -16.49
N ILE A 177 -6.05 15.62 -15.85
CA ILE A 177 -4.66 16.02 -16.13
C ILE A 177 -4.10 15.04 -17.14
N PRO A 178 -3.45 15.49 -18.22
CA PRO A 178 -2.73 14.57 -19.11
C PRO A 178 -1.81 13.67 -18.30
N PRO A 179 -1.80 12.36 -18.57
CA PRO A 179 -1.01 11.42 -17.76
C PRO A 179 0.47 11.77 -17.91
N THR A 180 1.00 12.44 -16.89
CA THR A 180 2.46 12.61 -16.74
C THR A 180 2.97 11.39 -15.96
N LYS A 181 4.28 11.12 -16.08
CA LYS A 181 4.92 10.04 -15.31
C LYS A 181 4.73 10.24 -13.80
N GLU A 182 4.78 11.48 -13.35
CA GLU A 182 4.56 11.86 -11.94
C GLU A 182 3.14 11.54 -11.46
N TRP A 183 2.13 11.75 -12.30
CA TRP A 183 0.74 11.44 -11.99
C TRP A 183 0.49 9.91 -11.89
N GLN A 184 1.08 9.14 -12.79
CA GLN A 184 1.03 7.67 -12.71
C GLN A 184 1.69 7.16 -11.43
N ASP A 185 2.87 7.68 -11.10
CA ASP A 185 3.58 7.33 -9.87
C ASP A 185 2.74 7.66 -8.62
N GLU A 186 1.96 8.74 -8.64
CA GLU A 186 1.09 9.12 -7.53
C GLU A 186 -0.07 8.15 -7.33
N ILE A 187 -0.75 7.75 -8.43
CA ILE A 187 -1.78 6.70 -8.39
C ILE A 187 -1.20 5.37 -7.89
N GLU A 188 -0.07 4.95 -8.44
CA GLU A 188 0.58 3.72 -8.03
C GLU A 188 0.99 3.75 -6.55
N ASN A 189 1.48 4.89 -6.05
CA ASN A 189 1.81 5.07 -4.63
C ASN A 189 0.56 5.00 -3.75
N ALA A 190 -0.54 5.63 -4.17
CA ALA A 190 -1.81 5.57 -3.46
C ALA A 190 -2.35 4.13 -3.41
N LEU A 191 -2.40 3.45 -4.56
CA LEU A 191 -2.79 2.03 -4.65
C LEU A 191 -1.89 1.14 -3.79
N ALA A 192 -0.58 1.40 -3.75
CA ALA A 192 0.37 0.62 -2.98
C ALA A 192 0.27 0.82 -1.46
N SER A 193 -0.29 1.92 -0.97
CA SER A 193 -0.35 2.29 0.44
C SER A 193 -1.77 2.41 1.02
N MET A 194 -2.82 2.13 0.24
CA MET A 194 -4.21 2.14 0.70
C MET A 194 -4.52 1.00 1.68
N ASP A 195 -5.48 1.22 2.56
CA ASP A 195 -6.07 0.22 3.45
C ASP A 195 -7.34 -0.42 2.85
N ALA A 196 -8.10 0.36 2.08
CA ALA A 196 -9.28 -0.11 1.38
C ALA A 196 -9.40 0.51 -0.02
N PHE A 197 -10.08 -0.22 -0.89
CA PHE A 197 -10.41 0.20 -2.25
C PHE A 197 -11.94 0.23 -2.41
N VAL A 198 -12.47 1.33 -2.94
CA VAL A 198 -13.89 1.50 -3.23
C VAL A 198 -14.08 1.73 -4.72
N ALA A 199 -14.80 0.84 -5.38
CA ALA A 199 -15.22 1.00 -6.77
C ALA A 199 -16.60 1.68 -6.84
N LEU A 200 -16.69 2.88 -7.38
CA LEU A 200 -17.91 3.64 -7.56
C LEU A 200 -18.56 3.28 -8.91
N LEU A 201 -19.35 2.20 -8.93
CA LEU A 201 -19.86 1.54 -10.14
C LEU A 201 -20.99 2.32 -10.79
N THR A 202 -20.67 3.38 -11.52
CA THR A 202 -21.61 4.04 -12.44
C THR A 202 -21.78 3.19 -13.72
N GLU A 203 -22.80 3.49 -14.55
CA GLU A 203 -23.08 2.71 -15.77
C GLU A 203 -21.88 2.55 -16.70
N ARG A 204 -21.05 3.59 -16.75
CA ARG A 204 -19.89 3.65 -17.65
C ARG A 204 -18.55 3.43 -16.96
N PHE A 205 -18.52 2.89 -15.74
CA PHE A 205 -17.30 2.66 -14.96
C PHE A 205 -16.23 1.88 -15.75
N HIS A 206 -16.66 0.83 -16.46
CA HIS A 206 -15.76 -0.05 -17.25
C HIS A 206 -15.25 0.57 -18.57
N ASP A 207 -15.75 1.74 -18.98
CA ASP A 207 -15.26 2.44 -20.18
C ASP A 207 -13.87 3.07 -19.96
N SER A 208 -13.39 3.08 -18.72
CA SER A 208 -12.07 3.56 -18.37
C SER A 208 -11.09 2.39 -18.23
N MET A 209 -10.02 2.40 -19.01
CA MET A 209 -8.95 1.40 -18.88
C MET A 209 -8.24 1.48 -17.53
N TRP A 210 -8.28 2.62 -16.85
CA TRP A 210 -7.66 2.82 -15.55
C TRP A 210 -8.43 2.13 -14.43
N THR A 211 -9.76 2.28 -14.41
CA THR A 211 -10.59 1.72 -13.33
C THR A 211 -10.47 0.20 -13.23
N ASP A 212 -10.40 -0.51 -14.36
CA ASP A 212 -10.20 -1.97 -14.37
C ASP A 212 -8.80 -2.39 -13.92
N GLN A 213 -7.77 -1.59 -14.24
CA GLN A 213 -6.41 -1.80 -13.74
C GLN A 213 -6.30 -1.56 -12.25
N GLU A 214 -6.93 -0.49 -11.74
CA GLU A 214 -7.01 -0.18 -10.30
C GLU A 214 -7.69 -1.30 -9.53
N VAL A 215 -8.81 -1.82 -10.03
CA VAL A 215 -9.51 -2.98 -9.48
C VAL A 215 -8.59 -4.20 -9.44
N GLY A 216 -7.91 -4.51 -10.55
CA GLY A 216 -6.96 -5.63 -10.63
C GLY A 216 -5.83 -5.50 -9.62
N TYR A 217 -5.28 -4.30 -9.48
CA TYR A 217 -4.21 -4.01 -8.51
C TYR A 217 -4.68 -4.19 -7.06
N ALA A 218 -5.86 -3.65 -6.73
CA ALA A 218 -6.44 -3.77 -5.39
C ALA A 218 -6.71 -5.22 -5.00
N LEU A 219 -7.22 -6.03 -5.94
CA LEU A 219 -7.42 -7.47 -5.74
C LEU A 219 -6.10 -8.20 -5.50
N ALA A 220 -5.07 -7.90 -6.29
CA ALA A 220 -3.75 -8.52 -6.12
C ALA A 220 -3.11 -8.17 -4.78
N ARG A 221 -3.38 -6.97 -4.24
CA ARG A 221 -2.93 -6.56 -2.90
C ARG A 221 -3.69 -7.22 -1.75
N GLY A 222 -4.88 -7.75 -2.01
CA GLY A 222 -5.70 -8.36 -0.98
C GLY A 222 -6.25 -7.37 0.05
N VAL A 223 -6.36 -6.08 -0.28
CA VAL A 223 -6.97 -5.07 0.58
C VAL A 223 -8.50 -5.22 0.59
N SER A 224 -9.15 -4.59 1.57
CA SER A 224 -10.61 -4.56 1.62
C SER A 224 -11.18 -3.87 0.39
N MET A 225 -11.99 -4.61 -0.37
CA MET A 225 -12.65 -4.12 -1.57
C MET A 225 -14.15 -3.97 -1.36
N ILE A 226 -14.67 -2.80 -1.70
CA ILE A 226 -16.11 -2.52 -1.66
C ILE A 226 -16.53 -1.98 -3.03
N ALA A 227 -17.57 -2.59 -3.59
CA ALA A 227 -18.26 -2.07 -4.77
C ALA A 227 -19.50 -1.29 -4.33
N VAL A 228 -19.61 -0.02 -4.70
CA VAL A 228 -20.82 0.79 -4.50
C VAL A 228 -21.61 0.81 -5.81
N LYS A 229 -22.83 0.29 -5.79
CA LYS A 229 -23.71 0.25 -6.98
C LYS A 229 -24.35 1.62 -7.22
N LEU A 230 -23.86 2.34 -8.20
CA LEU A 230 -24.36 3.67 -8.62
C LEU A 230 -24.89 3.65 -10.07
N GLY A 231 -25.47 2.54 -10.48
CA GLY A 231 -26.01 2.33 -11.83
C GLY A 231 -25.62 0.99 -12.44
N LYS A 232 -24.40 0.48 -12.12
CA LYS A 232 -23.86 -0.78 -12.64
C LYS A 232 -23.72 -1.83 -11.56
N ASP A 233 -24.04 -3.07 -11.89
CA ASP A 233 -23.74 -4.21 -11.04
C ASP A 233 -22.24 -4.58 -11.12
N PRO A 234 -21.64 -5.15 -10.05
CA PRO A 234 -20.29 -5.68 -10.09
C PRO A 234 -20.11 -6.67 -11.24
N TYR A 235 -18.95 -6.61 -11.88
CA TYR A 235 -18.60 -7.43 -13.03
C TYR A 235 -17.15 -7.94 -12.93
N GLY A 236 -16.74 -8.82 -13.83
CA GLY A 236 -15.38 -9.34 -13.86
C GLY A 236 -14.95 -9.91 -12.50
N PHE A 237 -13.76 -9.60 -12.05
CA PHE A 237 -13.25 -10.08 -10.77
C PHE A 237 -14.02 -9.57 -9.55
N ILE A 238 -14.63 -8.38 -9.63
CA ILE A 238 -15.45 -7.83 -8.53
C ILE A 238 -16.87 -8.37 -8.54
N GLY A 239 -17.30 -9.07 -9.60
CA GLY A 239 -18.62 -9.67 -9.70
C GLY A 239 -18.95 -10.71 -8.62
N LYS A 240 -17.94 -11.24 -7.94
CA LYS A 240 -18.10 -12.14 -6.80
C LYS A 240 -18.44 -11.45 -5.48
N PHE A 241 -18.30 -10.12 -5.41
CA PHE A 241 -18.63 -9.34 -4.22
C PHE A 241 -20.04 -8.79 -4.30
N GLN A 242 -20.76 -8.83 -3.19
CA GLN A 242 -22.04 -8.15 -3.09
C GLN A 242 -21.79 -6.63 -3.07
N ALA A 243 -22.44 -5.92 -4.00
CA ALA A 243 -22.32 -4.47 -4.01
C ALA A 243 -23.13 -3.83 -2.88
N LEU A 244 -22.58 -2.74 -2.36
CA LEU A 244 -23.29 -1.84 -1.48
C LEU A 244 -24.30 -1.04 -2.33
N ALA A 245 -25.59 -1.33 -2.18
CA ALA A 245 -26.66 -0.60 -2.86
C ALA A 245 -27.08 0.59 -2.01
N CYS A 246 -26.53 1.77 -2.30
CA CYS A 246 -26.88 3.02 -1.62
C CYS A 246 -26.67 4.21 -2.58
N GLY A 247 -27.32 5.34 -2.28
CA GLY A 247 -27.08 6.61 -2.96
C GLY A 247 -25.79 7.28 -2.48
N TRP A 248 -25.45 8.40 -3.13
CA TRP A 248 -24.25 9.17 -2.78
C TRP A 248 -24.29 9.72 -1.35
N GLU A 249 -25.46 10.10 -0.86
CA GLU A 249 -25.64 10.69 0.48
C GLU A 249 -25.49 9.65 1.60
N GLU A 250 -25.94 8.41 1.35
CA GLU A 250 -25.83 7.33 2.33
C GLU A 250 -24.47 6.63 2.30
N ALA A 251 -23.73 6.74 1.19
CA ALA A 251 -22.49 6.02 0.95
C ALA A 251 -21.42 6.24 2.06
N PRO A 252 -21.19 7.45 2.60
CA PRO A 252 -20.19 7.67 3.65
C PRO A 252 -20.43 6.79 4.88
N VAL A 253 -21.62 6.85 5.44
CA VAL A 253 -22.01 6.08 6.64
C VAL A 253 -22.01 4.58 6.34
N ALA A 254 -22.53 4.18 5.20
CA ALA A 254 -22.61 2.78 4.82
C ALA A 254 -21.22 2.14 4.62
N LEU A 255 -20.29 2.85 4.01
CA LEU A 255 -18.89 2.43 3.85
C LEU A 255 -18.19 2.28 5.21
N VAL A 256 -18.33 3.28 6.08
CA VAL A 256 -17.70 3.24 7.39
C VAL A 256 -18.28 2.12 8.27
N LYS A 257 -19.59 1.87 8.23
CA LYS A 257 -20.23 0.74 8.93
C LYS A 257 -19.64 -0.63 8.53
N LEU A 258 -19.26 -0.81 7.27
CA LEU A 258 -18.63 -2.03 6.80
C LEU A 258 -17.17 -2.14 7.28
N LEU A 259 -16.46 -1.03 7.30
CA LEU A 259 -15.01 -1.00 7.55
C LEU A 259 -14.64 -0.85 9.02
N VAL A 260 -15.52 -0.29 9.88
CA VAL A 260 -15.23 -0.04 11.30
C VAL A 260 -14.96 -1.30 12.12
N LYS A 261 -15.28 -2.47 11.57
CA LYS A 261 -14.87 -3.78 12.13
C LYS A 261 -13.37 -4.04 12.01
N GLN A 262 -12.66 -3.29 11.20
CA GLN A 262 -11.21 -3.37 11.07
C GLN A 262 -10.57 -2.48 12.13
N PRO A 263 -9.57 -2.98 12.89
CA PRO A 263 -8.95 -2.22 13.97
C PRO A 263 -8.47 -0.83 13.52
N ARG A 264 -7.77 -0.74 12.39
CA ARG A 264 -7.25 0.52 11.88
C ARG A 264 -8.35 1.52 11.51
N MET A 265 -9.50 1.07 10.99
CA MET A 265 -10.63 1.97 10.72
C MET A 265 -11.28 2.44 12.01
N LEU A 266 -11.40 1.56 12.99
CA LEU A 266 -11.92 1.91 14.31
C LEU A 266 -11.03 2.95 15.01
N ASP A 267 -9.71 2.76 14.97
CA ASP A 267 -8.74 3.72 15.53
C ASP A 267 -8.85 5.10 14.84
N ALA A 268 -8.94 5.12 13.50
CA ALA A 268 -9.14 6.36 12.75
C ALA A 268 -10.46 7.06 13.10
N TYR A 269 -11.54 6.29 13.24
CA TYR A 269 -12.84 6.81 13.67
C TYR A 269 -12.77 7.41 15.07
N ILE A 270 -12.17 6.71 16.03
CA ILE A 270 -12.00 7.21 17.41
C ILE A 270 -11.18 8.50 17.42
N THR A 271 -10.07 8.54 16.67
CA THR A 271 -9.20 9.72 16.54
C THR A 271 -9.93 10.93 15.90
N ALA A 272 -10.96 10.70 15.10
CA ALA A 272 -11.74 11.75 14.47
C ALA A 272 -12.80 12.37 15.43
N LEU A 273 -13.30 11.61 16.40
CA LEU A 273 -14.38 12.07 17.29
C LEU A 273 -14.12 13.39 18.02
N PRO A 274 -12.91 13.64 18.57
CA PRO A 274 -12.61 14.93 19.21
C PRO A 274 -12.73 16.14 18.28
N LYS A 275 -12.65 15.92 16.96
CA LYS A 275 -12.74 16.97 15.92
C LYS A 275 -14.19 17.29 15.53
N CYS A 276 -15.19 16.68 16.17
CA CYS A 276 -16.60 16.95 15.91
C CYS A 276 -16.98 18.40 16.26
N MET A 277 -17.53 19.13 15.29
CA MET A 277 -17.76 20.56 15.37
C MET A 277 -19.24 20.95 15.56
N THR A 278 -20.18 20.02 15.29
CA THR A 278 -21.63 20.28 15.38
C THR A 278 -22.40 19.09 15.91
N PHE A 279 -23.56 19.33 16.52
CA PHE A 279 -24.47 18.26 16.98
C PHE A 279 -24.94 17.36 15.82
N GLU A 280 -25.16 17.92 14.66
CA GLU A 280 -25.57 17.18 13.48
C GLU A 280 -24.47 16.23 13.01
N GLN A 281 -23.23 16.72 12.96
CA GLN A 281 -22.05 15.90 12.69
C GLN A 281 -21.92 14.77 13.72
N GLY A 282 -22.15 15.07 15.01
CA GLY A 282 -22.18 14.07 16.08
C GLY A 282 -23.26 13.00 15.84
N ASN A 283 -24.47 13.40 15.43
CA ASN A 283 -25.51 12.43 15.10
C ASN A 283 -25.14 11.55 13.89
N THR A 284 -24.46 12.12 12.90
CA THR A 284 -23.98 11.37 11.75
C THR A 284 -22.91 10.35 12.15
N LEU A 285 -21.93 10.78 12.95
CA LEU A 285 -20.88 9.91 13.49
C LEU A 285 -21.46 8.76 14.32
N ALA A 286 -22.47 9.04 15.13
CA ALA A 286 -23.10 8.02 16.01
C ALA A 286 -23.80 6.89 15.24
N GLN A 287 -24.14 7.09 13.95
CA GLN A 287 -24.76 6.03 13.14
C GLN A 287 -23.83 4.81 12.95
N VAL A 288 -22.53 4.97 13.18
CA VAL A 288 -21.53 3.91 13.07
C VAL A 288 -21.49 3.04 14.34
N LEU A 289 -21.87 3.56 15.51
CA LEU A 289 -21.79 2.88 16.80
C LEU A 289 -22.39 1.45 16.80
N PRO A 290 -23.56 1.19 16.17
CA PRO A 290 -24.14 -0.15 16.12
C PRO A 290 -23.28 -1.18 15.36
N SER A 291 -22.35 -0.74 14.53
CA SER A 291 -21.49 -1.60 13.72
C SER A 291 -20.15 -1.92 14.41
N ILE A 292 -19.88 -1.32 15.55
CA ILE A 292 -18.71 -1.62 16.40
C ILE A 292 -19.04 -2.84 17.23
N GLU A 293 -18.50 -4.01 16.87
CA GLU A 293 -18.80 -5.29 17.51
C GLU A 293 -17.97 -5.53 18.78
N SER A 294 -16.74 -5.04 18.79
CA SER A 294 -15.81 -5.18 19.92
C SER A 294 -14.86 -4.00 19.98
N VAL A 295 -14.41 -3.66 21.16
CA VAL A 295 -13.40 -2.64 21.43
C VAL A 295 -12.41 -3.16 22.46
N THR A 296 -11.16 -2.73 22.38
CA THR A 296 -10.18 -2.94 23.45
C THR A 296 -10.51 -2.01 24.63
N GLU A 297 -9.94 -2.29 25.80
CA GLU A 297 -10.08 -1.40 26.96
C GLU A 297 -9.57 0.02 26.65
N GLU A 298 -8.47 0.12 25.93
CA GLU A 298 -7.84 1.36 25.50
C GLU A 298 -8.77 2.16 24.55
N GLN A 299 -9.32 1.51 23.53
CA GLN A 299 -10.29 2.11 22.60
C GLN A 299 -11.59 2.55 23.32
N ALA A 300 -12.06 1.77 24.29
CA ALA A 300 -13.23 2.15 25.10
C ALA A 300 -12.94 3.40 25.96
N GLN A 301 -11.76 3.50 26.57
CA GLN A 301 -11.32 4.68 27.31
C GLN A 301 -11.21 5.91 26.41
N GLU A 302 -10.68 5.77 25.21
CA GLU A 302 -10.57 6.85 24.20
C GLU A 302 -11.95 7.33 23.74
N LEU A 303 -12.89 6.40 23.45
CA LEU A 303 -14.28 6.72 23.11
C LEU A 303 -14.98 7.51 24.21
N VAL A 304 -14.83 7.07 25.46
CA VAL A 304 -15.36 7.78 26.62
C VAL A 304 -14.71 9.15 26.80
N SER A 305 -13.39 9.21 26.63
CA SER A 305 -12.64 10.46 26.72
C SER A 305 -13.08 11.45 25.63
N ALA A 306 -13.19 11.01 24.37
CA ALA A 306 -13.67 11.84 23.26
C ALA A 306 -15.07 12.41 23.55
N PHE A 307 -15.99 11.57 24.00
CA PHE A 307 -17.33 12.01 24.38
C PHE A 307 -17.30 13.02 25.54
N ASN A 308 -16.60 12.70 26.61
CA ASN A 308 -16.59 13.51 27.84
C ASN A 308 -15.92 14.88 27.66
N HIS A 309 -15.04 15.05 26.68
CA HIS A 309 -14.33 16.32 26.41
C HIS A 309 -14.89 17.10 25.21
N ASN A 310 -15.87 16.58 24.48
CA ASN A 310 -16.46 17.26 23.32
C ASN A 310 -17.96 17.54 23.55
N SER A 311 -18.31 18.82 23.78
CA SER A 311 -19.68 19.23 24.01
C SER A 311 -20.65 18.97 22.84
N GLN A 312 -20.13 18.89 21.61
CA GLN A 312 -20.94 18.58 20.44
C GLN A 312 -21.35 17.10 20.43
N LEU A 313 -20.46 16.20 20.83
CA LEU A 313 -20.81 14.78 21.03
C LEU A 313 -21.78 14.60 22.20
N GLN A 314 -21.54 15.27 23.33
CA GLN A 314 -22.46 15.22 24.49
C GLN A 314 -23.85 15.73 24.15
N GLY A 315 -23.97 16.77 23.31
CA GLY A 315 -25.24 17.33 22.88
C GLY A 315 -25.92 16.55 21.77
N SER A 316 -25.22 15.68 21.05
CA SER A 316 -25.79 14.88 19.96
C SER A 316 -26.63 13.72 20.49
N PHE A 317 -27.84 13.56 19.96
CA PHE A 317 -28.78 12.52 20.39
C PHE A 317 -28.26 11.12 20.12
N GLY A 318 -27.51 10.94 19.05
CA GLY A 318 -26.94 9.65 18.67
C GLY A 318 -25.85 9.17 19.63
N PHE A 319 -25.07 10.07 20.24
CA PHE A 319 -24.07 9.70 21.24
C PHE A 319 -24.65 9.66 22.66
N ASN A 320 -25.50 10.61 23.04
CA ASN A 320 -26.03 10.66 24.41
C ASN A 320 -27.22 9.71 24.65
N GLY A 321 -27.82 9.18 23.58
CA GLY A 321 -28.95 8.24 23.66
C GLY A 321 -30.27 8.85 24.12
N ALA A 322 -30.44 10.19 24.11
CA ALA A 322 -31.64 10.84 24.59
C ALA A 322 -32.88 10.61 23.69
N ARG A 323 -32.67 10.21 22.45
CA ARG A 323 -33.76 9.91 21.49
C ARG A 323 -33.51 8.58 20.77
N PRO A 324 -33.55 7.43 21.48
CA PRO A 324 -33.12 6.14 20.93
C PRO A 324 -33.95 5.68 19.73
N TYR A 325 -35.23 6.03 19.68
CA TYR A 325 -36.13 5.68 18.55
C TYR A 325 -35.77 6.38 17.22
N MET A 326 -34.98 7.47 17.27
CA MET A 326 -34.54 8.20 16.07
C MET A 326 -33.05 8.07 15.77
N TYR A 327 -32.23 8.08 16.82
CA TYR A 327 -30.77 8.24 16.69
C TYR A 327 -29.97 7.07 17.27
N GLY A 328 -30.63 6.07 17.89
CA GLY A 328 -29.96 4.92 18.50
C GLY A 328 -29.65 5.08 19.99
N ASP A 329 -29.20 3.98 20.59
CA ASP A 329 -29.12 3.78 22.06
C ASP A 329 -28.01 4.59 22.76
N GLY A 330 -27.19 5.30 22.04
CA GLY A 330 -26.09 6.11 22.57
C GLY A 330 -24.83 5.32 22.91
N LEU A 331 -23.71 6.04 23.11
CA LEU A 331 -22.38 5.46 23.29
C LEU A 331 -22.29 4.56 24.52
N ALA A 332 -22.86 4.94 25.67
CA ALA A 332 -22.79 4.15 26.88
C ALA A 332 -23.38 2.74 26.70
N THR A 333 -24.53 2.65 26.04
CA THR A 333 -25.17 1.36 25.75
C THR A 333 -24.36 0.51 24.79
N HIS A 334 -23.78 1.12 23.74
CA HIS A 334 -22.91 0.41 22.79
C HIS A 334 -21.63 -0.09 23.46
N LEU A 335 -20.97 0.72 24.27
CA LEU A 335 -19.80 0.30 25.01
C LEU A 335 -20.12 -0.86 25.97
N SER A 336 -21.24 -0.79 26.66
CA SER A 336 -21.64 -1.88 27.57
C SER A 336 -21.83 -3.21 26.83
N ARG A 337 -22.37 -3.18 25.61
CA ARG A 337 -22.50 -4.39 24.76
C ARG A 337 -21.15 -4.89 24.23
N ALA A 338 -20.28 -3.98 23.81
CA ALA A 338 -19.01 -4.32 23.17
C ALA A 338 -17.94 -4.81 24.16
N THR A 339 -17.99 -4.36 25.41
CA THR A 339 -16.97 -4.70 26.43
C THR A 339 -17.47 -5.69 27.49
N GLY A 340 -18.79 -5.80 27.69
CA GLY A 340 -19.39 -6.54 28.81
C GLY A 340 -19.33 -5.81 30.17
N GLU A 341 -18.75 -4.61 30.24
CA GLU A 341 -18.75 -3.74 31.42
C GLU A 341 -19.96 -2.80 31.37
N GLU A 342 -20.46 -2.36 32.55
CA GLU A 342 -21.61 -1.45 32.63
C GLU A 342 -21.14 0.02 32.51
N TYR A 343 -21.43 0.67 31.39
CA TYR A 343 -21.21 2.12 31.18
C TYR A 343 -22.52 2.88 31.42
N VAL A 344 -22.45 3.95 32.18
CA VAL A 344 -23.62 4.78 32.52
C VAL A 344 -23.36 6.25 32.29
N MET A 345 -24.43 6.97 31.89
CA MET A 345 -24.42 8.44 31.84
C MET A 345 -24.65 8.99 33.24
N THR A 346 -23.77 9.87 33.69
CA THR A 346 -23.88 10.56 34.96
C THR A 346 -24.86 11.73 34.88
N ALA A 347 -25.29 12.26 36.04
CA ALA A 347 -26.11 13.48 36.09
C ALA A 347 -25.41 14.71 35.49
N SER A 348 -24.08 14.72 35.42
CA SER A 348 -23.29 15.76 34.76
C SER A 348 -23.14 15.57 33.25
N GLY A 349 -23.81 14.54 32.66
CA GLY A 349 -23.74 14.29 31.23
C GLY A 349 -22.46 13.59 30.77
N GLN A 350 -21.66 13.02 31.66
CA GLN A 350 -20.44 12.27 31.34
C GLN A 350 -20.70 10.76 31.39
N ILE A 351 -19.96 9.99 30.59
CA ILE A 351 -19.99 8.53 30.61
C ILE A 351 -18.90 8.03 31.58
N LYS A 352 -19.27 7.07 32.45
CA LYS A 352 -18.35 6.38 33.37
C LYS A 352 -18.68 4.89 33.44
N ILE A 353 -17.67 4.09 33.77
CA ILE A 353 -17.88 2.69 34.16
C ILE A 353 -18.50 2.69 35.55
N LYS A 354 -19.60 1.94 35.71
CA LYS A 354 -20.22 1.72 36.99
C LYS A 354 -19.39 0.67 37.74
N LYS A 355 -18.61 1.13 38.74
CA LYS A 355 -17.90 0.21 39.63
C LYS A 355 -18.90 -0.65 40.36
N ARG A 356 -18.69 -1.96 40.32
CA ARG A 356 -19.46 -2.95 41.10
C ARG A 356 -19.27 -2.74 42.58
#